data_0f41e77b3a067938c6f4c1f9e4d3c019
#
_entry.id   0f41e77b3a067938c6f4c1f9e4d3c019
#
_cell.length_a   1.000
_cell.length_b   1.000
_cell.length_c   1.000
_cell.angle_alpha   90.00
_cell.angle_beta   90.00
_cell.angle_gamma   90.00
#
_symmetry.space_group_name_H-M   'P 1'
#
loop_
_entity.id
_entity.type
_entity.pdbx_description
1 polymer ?
#
loop_
_entity_poly.entity_id
_entity_poly.type
_entity_poly.pdbx_seq_one_letter_code
_entity_poly.pdbx_strand_id
1 'polypeptide(L)'
;MTSTAWTADDERTILDSISHWVEKEVRPVARQFDQADEYPQALVEQMKELGLFGATIGQAWGGLGLPASTYAKIVIKVASAWMAPSGIFNSHLIMASAIERFGTEAQKAEFLPKMARGEFRGGIGLTEPNAGSDLQAIRTVAKRDGDHYVINGPKTWITNSGQGHGILLLVKTDPAAQPRHKGMSLFIAEKGPGFAVAKKMKKMGYKAIDTCELTFDDYCVGADRLVGGEEGRGFAQIAGGLELGRINVAARGCGIAQGALELATRYAQERSAFGKPICEHQAIQLKLADMVTRVEAAKLLIEQAARKYDAGERCDMEAAMAKYFGSEAGVFCASEAMRVFGGYSYSTEYEIERYYRDAMLMCIGEGTNEILRTIIAKQLIARNPA
;
A
#
# COMPACT_ATOMS: atom_id res chain seq x y z
N MET A 1 -6.69 -11.01 27.67
CA MET A 1 -7.81 -10.07 27.43
C MET A 1 -8.50 -10.54 26.18
N THR A 2 -9.80 -10.84 26.27
CA THR A 2 -10.60 -11.29 25.13
C THR A 2 -10.70 -10.12 24.15
N SER A 3 -10.16 -10.28 22.93
CA SER A 3 -10.42 -9.35 21.82
C SER A 3 -11.93 -9.23 21.67
N THR A 4 -12.46 -8.03 21.83
CA THR A 4 -13.85 -7.74 21.48
C THR A 4 -13.97 -7.90 19.97
N ALA A 5 -14.73 -8.90 19.53
CA ALA A 5 -14.98 -9.11 18.11
C ALA A 5 -15.71 -7.88 17.55
N TRP A 6 -15.24 -7.34 16.44
CA TRP A 6 -15.88 -6.25 15.70
C TRP A 6 -17.29 -6.68 15.25
N THR A 7 -18.30 -5.86 15.55
CA THR A 7 -19.68 -6.08 15.11
C THR A 7 -19.92 -5.38 13.75
N ALA A 8 -21.00 -5.75 13.07
CA ALA A 8 -21.43 -5.06 11.84
C ALA A 8 -21.78 -3.58 12.09
N ASP A 9 -22.23 -3.24 13.30
CA ASP A 9 -22.54 -1.86 13.69
C ASP A 9 -21.26 -1.04 13.91
N ASP A 10 -20.24 -1.64 14.51
CA ASP A 10 -18.91 -1.00 14.65
C ASP A 10 -18.29 -0.73 13.28
N GLU A 11 -18.35 -1.72 12.37
CA GLU A 11 -17.87 -1.57 11.00
C GLU A 11 -18.58 -0.41 10.29
N ARG A 12 -19.90 -0.35 10.37
CA ARG A 12 -20.70 0.73 9.77
C ARG A 12 -20.30 2.09 10.33
N THR A 13 -20.19 2.21 11.66
CA THR A 13 -19.80 3.46 12.33
C THR A 13 -18.44 3.97 11.87
N ILE A 14 -17.46 3.07 11.77
CA ILE A 14 -16.12 3.43 11.27
C ILE A 14 -16.19 3.86 9.81
N LEU A 15 -16.87 3.11 8.95
CA LEU A 15 -16.97 3.43 7.53
C LEU A 15 -17.71 4.76 7.29
N ASP A 16 -18.72 5.09 8.08
CA ASP A 16 -19.43 6.36 8.03
C ASP A 16 -18.52 7.52 8.46
N SER A 17 -17.74 7.36 9.54
CA SER A 17 -16.75 8.36 9.98
C SER A 17 -15.69 8.61 8.91
N ILE A 18 -15.14 7.54 8.34
CA ILE A 18 -14.15 7.65 7.26
C ILE A 18 -14.76 8.30 6.01
N SER A 19 -16.00 7.95 5.66
CA SER A 19 -16.70 8.54 4.52
C SER A 19 -16.88 10.05 4.72
N HIS A 20 -17.28 10.47 5.91
CA HIS A 20 -17.44 11.88 6.25
C HIS A 20 -16.10 12.64 6.15
N TRP A 21 -15.04 12.10 6.73
CA TRP A 21 -13.70 12.67 6.64
C TRP A 21 -13.21 12.77 5.20
N VAL A 22 -13.39 11.72 4.40
CA VAL A 22 -12.98 11.71 2.99
C VAL A 22 -13.67 12.81 2.19
N GLU A 23 -14.99 12.97 2.35
CA GLU A 23 -15.74 13.97 1.58
C GLU A 23 -15.46 15.41 2.05
N LYS A 24 -15.25 15.62 3.36
CA LYS A 24 -15.04 16.97 3.92
C LYS A 24 -13.60 17.45 3.90
N GLU A 25 -12.65 16.53 4.13
CA GLU A 25 -11.26 16.92 4.36
C GLU A 25 -10.33 16.47 3.24
N VAL A 26 -10.49 15.25 2.72
CA VAL A 26 -9.56 14.68 1.73
C VAL A 26 -9.86 15.18 0.31
N ARG A 27 -11.12 15.01 -0.13
CA ARG A 27 -11.51 15.32 -1.52
C ARG A 27 -11.29 16.80 -1.89
N PRO A 28 -11.63 17.79 -1.03
CA PRO A 28 -11.46 19.20 -1.39
C PRO A 28 -10.02 19.63 -1.63
N VAL A 29 -9.06 19.01 -0.97
CA VAL A 29 -7.64 19.40 -1.00
C VAL A 29 -6.78 18.55 -1.94
N ALA A 30 -7.31 17.42 -2.40
CA ALA A 30 -6.55 16.40 -3.14
C ALA A 30 -5.83 16.97 -4.37
N ARG A 31 -6.54 17.78 -5.20
CA ARG A 31 -5.97 18.38 -6.40
C ARG A 31 -4.84 19.35 -6.09
N GLN A 32 -5.03 20.22 -5.10
CA GLN A 32 -4.03 21.21 -4.71
C GLN A 32 -2.73 20.57 -4.26
N PHE A 33 -2.81 19.62 -3.33
CA PHE A 33 -1.62 18.92 -2.82
C PHE A 33 -0.95 18.02 -3.87
N ASP A 34 -1.74 17.37 -4.74
CA ASP A 34 -1.17 16.56 -5.84
C ASP A 34 -0.39 17.44 -6.83
N GLN A 35 -0.97 18.58 -7.25
CA GLN A 35 -0.31 19.48 -8.20
C GLN A 35 0.96 20.10 -7.62
N ALA A 36 0.92 20.50 -6.35
CA ALA A 36 2.06 21.08 -5.65
C ALA A 36 3.15 20.03 -5.27
N ASP A 37 2.82 18.73 -5.30
CA ASP A 37 3.64 17.65 -4.76
C ASP A 37 4.04 17.90 -3.29
N GLU A 38 3.11 18.47 -2.51
CA GLU A 38 3.28 18.80 -1.09
C GLU A 38 2.70 17.72 -0.20
N TYR A 39 3.43 17.41 0.88
CA TYR A 39 3.00 16.42 1.87
C TYR A 39 1.82 16.95 2.69
N PRO A 40 0.71 16.20 2.80
CA PRO A 40 -0.53 16.71 3.42
C PRO A 40 -0.49 16.55 4.95
N GLN A 41 0.36 17.31 5.65
CA GLN A 41 0.60 17.16 7.09
C GLN A 41 -0.69 17.26 7.92
N ALA A 42 -1.60 18.19 7.56
CA ALA A 42 -2.87 18.33 8.27
C ALA A 42 -3.74 17.06 8.19
N LEU A 43 -3.80 16.42 7.02
CA LEU A 43 -4.51 15.13 6.87
C LEU A 43 -3.81 14.01 7.65
N VAL A 44 -2.48 14.05 7.77
CA VAL A 44 -1.74 13.06 8.56
C VAL A 44 -2.07 13.16 10.05
N GLU A 45 -2.24 14.37 10.59
CA GLU A 45 -2.67 14.53 11.98
C GLU A 45 -4.11 14.01 12.17
N GLN A 46 -5.03 14.33 11.27
CA GLN A 46 -6.39 13.78 11.29
C GLN A 46 -6.40 12.24 11.17
N MET A 47 -5.50 11.64 10.36
CA MET A 47 -5.35 10.18 10.28
C MET A 47 -4.90 9.57 11.61
N LYS A 48 -4.09 10.28 12.42
CA LYS A 48 -3.73 9.83 13.77
C LYS A 48 -4.96 9.84 14.69
N GLU A 49 -5.72 10.92 14.69
CA GLU A 49 -6.95 11.07 15.48
C GLU A 49 -7.99 10.00 15.12
N LEU A 50 -8.11 9.65 13.84
CA LEU A 50 -8.97 8.59 13.34
C LEU A 50 -8.44 7.17 13.61
N GLY A 51 -7.24 7.03 14.18
CA GLY A 51 -6.62 5.74 14.45
C GLY A 51 -6.16 4.96 13.22
N LEU A 52 -6.05 5.60 12.05
CA LEU A 52 -5.69 4.92 10.80
C LEU A 52 -4.29 4.33 10.81
N PHE A 53 -3.36 4.88 11.58
CA PHE A 53 -2.03 4.29 11.77
C PHE A 53 -2.04 3.02 12.64
N GLY A 54 -3.08 2.83 13.46
CA GLY A 54 -3.30 1.62 14.24
C GLY A 54 -4.36 0.68 13.67
N ALA A 55 -4.85 0.93 12.45
CA ALA A 55 -6.04 0.27 11.90
C ALA A 55 -5.97 -1.26 12.01
N THR A 56 -4.87 -1.89 11.63
CA THR A 56 -4.69 -3.35 11.67
C THR A 56 -3.78 -3.84 12.80
N ILE A 57 -3.19 -2.93 13.58
CA ILE A 57 -2.39 -3.29 14.76
C ILE A 57 -3.34 -3.80 15.85
N GLY A 58 -2.98 -4.91 16.49
CA GLY A 58 -3.82 -5.53 17.51
C GLY A 58 -4.12 -4.62 18.71
N GLN A 59 -5.29 -4.80 19.31
CA GLN A 59 -5.75 -4.01 20.45
C GLN A 59 -4.81 -4.11 21.66
N ALA A 60 -4.12 -5.24 21.82
CA ALA A 60 -3.11 -5.43 22.88
C ALA A 60 -1.98 -4.41 22.78
N TRP A 61 -1.73 -3.85 21.62
CA TRP A 61 -0.69 -2.86 21.33
C TRP A 61 -1.27 -1.43 21.15
N GLY A 62 -2.54 -1.24 21.47
CA GLY A 62 -3.22 0.07 21.36
C GLY A 62 -3.72 0.42 19.95
N GLY A 63 -3.71 -0.52 19.02
CA GLY A 63 -4.34 -0.38 17.71
C GLY A 63 -5.83 -0.68 17.72
N LEU A 64 -6.49 -0.51 16.58
CA LEU A 64 -7.91 -0.84 16.40
C LEU A 64 -8.14 -2.34 16.21
N GLY A 65 -7.17 -3.07 15.65
CA GLY A 65 -7.30 -4.50 15.36
C GLY A 65 -8.40 -4.79 14.35
N LEU A 66 -8.59 -3.93 13.35
CA LEU A 66 -9.61 -4.12 12.33
C LEU A 66 -9.35 -5.37 11.50
N PRO A 67 -10.39 -6.12 11.14
CA PRO A 67 -10.29 -7.15 10.12
C PRO A 67 -9.77 -6.58 8.79
N ALA A 68 -9.04 -7.37 8.02
CA ALA A 68 -8.55 -6.97 6.69
C ALA A 68 -9.70 -6.62 5.73
N SER A 69 -10.86 -7.26 5.88
CA SER A 69 -12.07 -6.96 5.13
C SER A 69 -12.60 -5.54 5.40
N THR A 70 -12.66 -5.10 6.64
CA THR A 70 -13.03 -3.72 7.01
C THR A 70 -11.95 -2.73 6.57
N TYR A 71 -10.68 -3.05 6.80
CA TYR A 71 -9.55 -2.24 6.37
C TYR A 71 -9.55 -2.00 4.86
N ALA A 72 -9.82 -3.03 4.05
CA ALA A 72 -9.89 -2.90 2.60
C ALA A 72 -11.01 -1.91 2.16
N LYS A 73 -12.17 -1.92 2.82
CA LYS A 73 -13.27 -0.97 2.54
C LYS A 73 -12.85 0.48 2.85
N ILE A 74 -12.13 0.70 3.96
CA ILE A 74 -11.56 2.01 4.30
C ILE A 74 -10.61 2.47 3.19
N VAL A 75 -9.70 1.59 2.75
CA VAL A 75 -8.73 1.91 1.70
C VAL A 75 -9.41 2.24 0.38
N ILE A 76 -10.44 1.47 -0.04
CA ILE A 76 -11.23 1.78 -1.25
C ILE A 76 -11.84 3.17 -1.14
N LYS A 77 -12.46 3.50 0.00
CA LYS A 77 -13.11 4.81 0.20
C LYS A 77 -12.11 5.97 0.15
N VAL A 78 -10.97 5.86 0.83
CA VAL A 78 -9.92 6.90 0.80
C VAL A 78 -9.35 7.06 -0.62
N ALA A 79 -9.00 5.94 -1.27
CA ALA A 79 -8.41 5.96 -2.61
C ALA A 79 -9.41 6.41 -3.69
N SER A 80 -10.73 6.28 -3.47
CA SER A 80 -11.75 6.82 -4.40
C SER A 80 -11.77 8.36 -4.44
N ALA A 81 -11.29 9.01 -3.40
CA ALA A 81 -11.11 10.46 -3.41
C ALA A 81 -9.67 10.85 -3.76
N TRP A 82 -8.69 10.20 -3.12
CA TRP A 82 -7.26 10.46 -3.35
C TRP A 82 -6.40 9.29 -2.86
N MET A 83 -5.59 8.71 -3.75
CA MET A 83 -4.79 7.53 -3.44
C MET A 83 -3.66 7.80 -2.43
N ALA A 84 -3.04 8.99 -2.44
CA ALA A 84 -1.83 9.27 -1.66
C ALA A 84 -2.01 9.06 -0.14
N PRO A 85 -3.07 9.57 0.54
CA PRO A 85 -3.28 9.31 1.96
C PRO A 85 -3.32 7.81 2.30
N SER A 86 -3.99 6.99 1.47
CA SER A 86 -4.05 5.55 1.69
C SER A 86 -2.67 4.88 1.64
N GLY A 87 -1.74 5.43 0.88
CA GLY A 87 -0.37 4.94 0.83
C GLY A 87 0.47 5.33 2.05
N ILE A 88 0.18 6.46 2.68
CA ILE A 88 0.89 6.90 3.90
C ILE A 88 0.68 5.89 5.03
N PHE A 89 -0.58 5.53 5.32
CA PHE A 89 -0.84 4.56 6.39
C PHE A 89 -0.59 3.11 5.94
N ASN A 90 -0.73 2.76 4.65
CA ASN A 90 -0.45 1.40 4.19
C ASN A 90 1.01 0.99 4.38
N SER A 91 1.96 1.80 3.89
CA SER A 91 3.39 1.47 4.01
C SER A 91 3.80 1.32 5.48
N HIS A 92 3.20 2.12 6.36
CA HIS A 92 3.38 2.04 7.80
C HIS A 92 2.78 0.75 8.37
N LEU A 93 1.54 0.38 8.01
CA LEU A 93 0.87 -0.81 8.52
C LEU A 93 1.52 -2.12 8.03
N ILE A 94 2.13 -2.14 6.85
CA ILE A 94 2.92 -3.30 6.41
C ILE A 94 4.15 -3.48 7.31
N MET A 95 4.85 -2.39 7.66
CA MET A 95 5.94 -2.44 8.64
C MET A 95 5.46 -2.94 10.00
N ALA A 96 4.35 -2.40 10.50
CA ALA A 96 3.77 -2.80 11.78
C ALA A 96 3.36 -4.29 11.79
N SER A 97 2.69 -4.75 10.74
CA SER A 97 2.29 -6.17 10.60
C SER A 97 3.49 -7.12 10.63
N ALA A 98 4.61 -6.76 10.00
CA ALA A 98 5.81 -7.58 10.05
C ALA A 98 6.44 -7.62 11.46
N ILE A 99 6.46 -6.48 12.19
CA ILE A 99 6.93 -6.43 13.57
C ILE A 99 5.99 -7.25 14.48
N GLU A 100 4.68 -7.11 14.33
CA GLU A 100 3.69 -7.82 15.15
C GLU A 100 3.78 -9.34 14.98
N ARG A 101 3.98 -9.80 13.74
CA ARG A 101 4.04 -11.24 13.42
C ARG A 101 5.38 -11.87 13.76
N PHE A 102 6.47 -11.17 13.57
CA PHE A 102 7.82 -11.76 13.58
C PHE A 102 8.79 -11.12 14.56
N GLY A 103 8.47 -9.96 15.12
CA GLY A 103 9.28 -9.28 16.11
C GLY A 103 9.35 -10.05 17.42
N THR A 104 10.44 -9.83 18.18
CA THR A 104 10.51 -10.26 19.59
C THR A 104 9.50 -9.51 20.44
N GLU A 105 9.13 -10.03 21.61
CA GLU A 105 8.19 -9.34 22.50
C GLU A 105 8.71 -7.94 22.90
N ALA A 106 10.04 -7.78 23.06
CA ALA A 106 10.65 -6.46 23.31
C ALA A 106 10.43 -5.49 22.14
N GLN A 107 10.66 -5.95 20.90
CA GLN A 107 10.43 -5.14 19.70
C GLN A 107 8.95 -4.75 19.55
N LYS A 108 8.03 -5.69 19.76
CA LYS A 108 6.60 -5.41 19.75
C LYS A 108 6.20 -4.36 20.78
N ALA A 109 6.66 -4.54 22.03
CA ALA A 109 6.35 -3.63 23.13
C ALA A 109 6.94 -2.22 22.92
N GLU A 110 8.10 -2.11 22.29
CA GLU A 110 8.76 -0.83 22.01
C GLU A 110 8.10 -0.08 20.84
N PHE A 111 7.81 -0.77 19.74
CA PHE A 111 7.41 -0.12 18.49
C PHE A 111 5.91 -0.04 18.27
N LEU A 112 5.17 -1.14 18.50
CA LEU A 112 3.76 -1.20 18.09
C LEU A 112 2.86 -0.14 18.76
N PRO A 113 3.00 0.17 20.07
CA PRO A 113 2.19 1.23 20.68
C PRO A 113 2.45 2.61 20.10
N LYS A 114 3.69 2.94 19.77
CA LYS A 114 4.06 4.20 19.11
C LYS A 114 3.59 4.25 17.67
N MET A 115 3.63 3.10 17.00
CA MET A 115 3.13 2.95 15.64
C MET A 115 1.62 3.10 15.58
N ALA A 116 0.87 2.50 16.50
CA ALA A 116 -0.58 2.59 16.57
C ALA A 116 -1.07 4.04 16.71
N ARG A 117 -0.33 4.87 17.47
CA ARG A 117 -0.63 6.31 17.62
C ARG A 117 -0.05 7.19 16.49
N GLY A 118 0.70 6.61 15.54
CA GLY A 118 1.37 7.36 14.47
C GLY A 118 2.56 8.22 14.95
N GLU A 119 3.04 8.01 16.16
CA GLU A 119 4.23 8.68 16.74
C GLU A 119 5.53 8.17 16.10
N PHE A 120 5.58 6.86 15.83
CA PHE A 120 6.63 6.25 15.03
C PHE A 120 6.01 5.77 13.72
N ARG A 121 6.31 6.44 12.63
CA ARG A 121 5.82 6.08 11.27
C ARG A 121 6.97 5.60 10.42
N GLY A 122 6.69 4.65 9.55
CA GLY A 122 7.71 4.09 8.68
C GLY A 122 7.17 3.46 7.42
N GLY A 123 8.03 2.75 6.75
CA GLY A 123 7.75 1.99 5.55
C GLY A 123 8.68 0.79 5.42
N ILE A 124 8.75 0.21 4.22
CA ILE A 124 9.60 -0.94 3.95
C ILE A 124 10.67 -0.60 2.91
N GLY A 125 11.92 -0.94 3.21
CA GLY A 125 13.10 -0.71 2.39
C GLY A 125 13.62 -2.01 1.77
N LEU A 126 13.05 -2.43 0.64
CA LEU A 126 13.40 -3.67 -0.04
C LEU A 126 14.22 -3.42 -1.31
N THR A 127 13.66 -2.62 -2.21
CA THR A 127 14.12 -2.39 -3.58
C THR A 127 15.43 -1.63 -3.63
N GLU A 128 16.31 -2.05 -4.55
CA GLU A 128 17.54 -1.37 -4.88
C GLU A 128 17.55 -0.96 -6.37
N PRO A 129 18.45 -0.06 -6.80
CA PRO A 129 18.51 0.36 -8.22
C PRO A 129 18.58 -0.79 -9.23
N ASN A 130 19.19 -1.92 -8.85
CA ASN A 130 19.36 -3.10 -9.70
C ASN A 130 18.56 -4.34 -9.23
N ALA A 131 17.68 -4.20 -8.24
CA ALA A 131 16.92 -5.32 -7.67
C ALA A 131 15.51 -4.88 -7.24
N GLY A 132 14.52 -5.16 -8.09
CA GLY A 132 13.09 -4.95 -7.83
C GLY A 132 12.34 -6.27 -7.76
N SER A 133 11.86 -6.79 -8.89
CA SER A 133 11.15 -8.08 -8.94
C SER A 133 12.02 -9.26 -8.47
N ASP A 134 13.33 -9.23 -8.76
CA ASP A 134 14.31 -10.16 -8.18
C ASP A 134 14.88 -9.58 -6.87
N LEU A 135 14.11 -9.66 -5.79
CA LEU A 135 14.57 -9.21 -4.47
C LEU A 135 15.80 -9.97 -3.95
N GLN A 136 16.03 -11.20 -4.41
CA GLN A 136 17.20 -11.97 -3.99
C GLN A 136 18.52 -11.41 -4.56
N ALA A 137 18.44 -10.51 -5.55
CA ALA A 137 19.60 -9.84 -6.15
C ALA A 137 20.04 -8.56 -5.39
N ILE A 138 19.41 -8.19 -4.27
CA ILE A 138 19.85 -7.03 -3.47
C ILE A 138 21.33 -7.17 -3.07
N ARG A 139 22.00 -6.02 -2.90
CA ARG A 139 23.42 -5.95 -2.59
C ARG A 139 23.75 -5.20 -1.29
N THR A 140 22.77 -4.50 -0.69
CA THR A 140 22.94 -3.91 0.64
C THR A 140 23.30 -4.99 1.63
N VAL A 141 24.40 -4.82 2.36
CA VAL A 141 24.92 -5.80 3.29
C VAL A 141 24.91 -5.27 4.72
N ALA A 142 24.76 -6.17 5.68
CA ALA A 142 24.95 -5.92 7.10
C ALA A 142 26.05 -6.86 7.59
N LYS A 143 27.12 -6.28 8.13
CA LYS A 143 28.20 -7.06 8.78
C LYS A 143 28.05 -6.94 10.28
N ARG A 144 28.05 -8.08 10.97
CA ARG A 144 28.01 -8.10 12.42
C ARG A 144 29.35 -7.64 13.01
N ASP A 145 29.27 -6.78 14.00
CA ASP A 145 30.40 -6.30 14.79
C ASP A 145 29.99 -6.27 16.27
N GLY A 146 30.32 -7.34 16.98
CA GLY A 146 29.91 -7.54 18.37
C GLY A 146 28.39 -7.59 18.56
N ASP A 147 27.85 -6.61 19.25
CA ASP A 147 26.44 -6.45 19.59
C ASP A 147 25.66 -5.55 18.61
N HIS A 148 26.27 -5.16 17.51
CA HIS A 148 25.65 -4.35 16.47
C HIS A 148 25.98 -4.85 15.07
N TYR A 149 25.36 -4.23 14.07
CA TYR A 149 25.61 -4.45 12.63
C TYR A 149 25.96 -3.15 11.98
N VAL A 150 26.92 -3.19 11.06
CA VAL A 150 27.29 -2.09 10.17
C VAL A 150 26.67 -2.35 8.79
N ILE A 151 25.79 -1.46 8.35
CA ILE A 151 25.03 -1.61 7.12
C ILE A 151 25.53 -0.63 6.06
N ASN A 152 25.77 -1.16 4.85
CA ASN A 152 26.24 -0.41 3.70
C ASN A 152 25.43 -0.79 2.44
N GLY A 153 24.99 0.23 1.69
CA GLY A 153 24.33 0.07 0.40
C GLY A 153 23.15 1.02 0.16
N PRO A 154 22.59 1.04 -1.05
CA PRO A 154 21.48 1.90 -1.42
C PRO A 154 20.12 1.20 -1.31
N LYS A 155 19.06 1.99 -1.14
CA LYS A 155 17.66 1.58 -1.39
C LYS A 155 16.97 2.62 -2.26
N THR A 156 15.97 2.20 -3.05
CA THR A 156 15.22 3.11 -3.91
C THR A 156 13.73 2.81 -3.88
N TRP A 157 12.91 3.77 -4.24
CA TRP A 157 11.43 3.68 -4.23
C TRP A 157 10.85 3.49 -2.83
N ILE A 158 11.46 4.04 -1.79
CA ILE A 158 11.04 3.82 -0.40
C ILE A 158 10.06 4.90 0.04
N THR A 159 8.81 4.49 0.18
CA THR A 159 7.71 5.36 0.65
C THR A 159 7.81 5.57 2.16
N ASN A 160 7.40 6.75 2.66
CA ASN A 160 7.48 7.19 4.05
C ASN A 160 8.90 7.29 4.62
N SER A 161 9.93 7.24 3.80
CA SER A 161 11.30 7.29 4.28
C SER A 161 11.83 8.73 4.51
N GLY A 162 11.23 9.71 3.83
CA GLY A 162 11.52 11.13 4.06
C GLY A 162 10.80 11.68 5.27
N GLN A 163 9.50 11.44 5.36
CA GLN A 163 8.62 11.97 6.42
C GLN A 163 8.45 11.04 7.63
N GLY A 164 8.78 9.76 7.49
CA GLY A 164 8.75 8.78 8.59
C GLY A 164 9.98 8.85 9.49
N HIS A 165 9.98 8.02 10.53
CA HIS A 165 11.03 7.95 11.57
C HIS A 165 12.03 6.82 11.32
N GLY A 166 11.60 5.78 10.58
CA GLY A 166 12.42 4.62 10.25
C GLY A 166 11.81 3.78 9.14
N ILE A 167 12.47 2.69 8.83
CA ILE A 167 11.99 1.70 7.85
C ILE A 167 12.31 0.28 8.31
N LEU A 168 11.55 -0.66 7.76
CA LEU A 168 11.89 -2.07 7.84
C LEU A 168 12.84 -2.40 6.69
N LEU A 169 14.12 -2.62 6.99
CA LEU A 169 15.22 -2.68 6.04
C LEU A 169 15.64 -4.12 5.75
N LEU A 170 15.48 -4.58 4.50
CA LEU A 170 15.95 -5.89 4.05
C LEU A 170 17.39 -5.78 3.51
N VAL A 171 18.28 -6.61 4.06
CA VAL A 171 19.71 -6.62 3.73
C VAL A 171 20.24 -8.07 3.64
N LYS A 172 21.46 -8.24 3.16
CA LYS A 172 22.19 -9.51 3.25
C LYS A 172 23.11 -9.51 4.47
N THR A 173 22.89 -10.44 5.37
CA THR A 173 23.82 -10.80 6.46
C THR A 173 24.80 -11.87 6.03
N ASP A 174 24.37 -12.77 5.10
CA ASP A 174 25.24 -13.74 4.44
C ASP A 174 25.09 -13.67 2.90
N PRO A 175 25.96 -12.91 2.21
CA PRO A 175 25.92 -12.83 0.75
C PRO A 175 26.23 -14.15 0.01
N ALA A 176 26.87 -15.12 0.67
CA ALA A 176 27.27 -16.40 0.10
C ALA A 176 26.21 -17.49 0.25
N ALA A 177 25.18 -17.25 1.08
CA ALA A 177 24.14 -18.24 1.39
C ALA A 177 23.48 -18.87 0.16
N GLN A 178 23.26 -20.18 0.24
CA GLN A 178 22.50 -20.94 -0.74
C GLN A 178 21.37 -21.72 -0.04
N PRO A 179 20.14 -21.55 -0.47
CA PRO A 179 19.64 -20.63 -1.49
C PRO A 179 19.73 -19.15 -1.01
N ARG A 180 19.90 -18.20 -1.96
CA ARG A 180 20.20 -16.78 -1.68
C ARG A 180 19.28 -16.11 -0.63
N HIS A 181 18.01 -16.50 -0.59
CA HIS A 181 17.05 -15.92 0.34
C HIS A 181 17.35 -16.23 1.82
N LYS A 182 18.10 -17.32 2.11
CA LYS A 182 18.51 -17.67 3.48
C LYS A 182 19.62 -16.77 4.04
N GLY A 183 20.27 -15.98 3.21
CA GLY A 183 21.26 -14.99 3.65
C GLY A 183 20.68 -13.60 3.87
N MET A 184 19.35 -13.43 3.84
CA MET A 184 18.68 -12.14 3.94
C MET A 184 18.04 -11.97 5.31
N SER A 185 18.26 -10.79 5.92
CA SER A 185 17.77 -10.44 7.24
C SER A 185 17.02 -9.12 7.21
N LEU A 186 16.14 -8.91 8.17
CA LEU A 186 15.26 -7.76 8.24
C LEU A 186 15.55 -6.97 9.52
N PHE A 187 15.79 -5.66 9.39
CA PHE A 187 16.11 -4.79 10.51
C PHE A 187 15.09 -3.66 10.65
N ILE A 188 14.79 -3.25 11.87
CA ILE A 188 14.12 -1.98 12.16
C ILE A 188 15.21 -0.91 12.14
N ALA A 189 15.29 -0.15 11.04
CA ALA A 189 16.27 0.89 10.82
C ALA A 189 15.65 2.26 11.12
N GLU A 190 16.07 2.85 12.24
CA GLU A 190 15.68 4.20 12.66
C GLU A 190 16.60 5.23 12.01
N LYS A 191 16.12 6.45 11.75
CA LYS A 191 16.95 7.52 11.21
C LYS A 191 18.06 7.89 12.21
N GLY A 192 19.29 8.01 11.72
CA GLY A 192 20.45 8.33 12.52
C GLY A 192 21.69 8.50 11.65
N PRO A 193 22.88 8.63 12.25
CA PRO A 193 24.15 8.69 11.52
C PRO A 193 24.31 7.51 10.59
N GLY A 194 24.76 7.77 9.34
CA GLY A 194 24.91 6.75 8.32
C GLY A 194 23.65 6.39 7.55
N PHE A 195 22.46 6.83 8.00
CA PHE A 195 21.19 6.69 7.26
C PHE A 195 20.86 8.03 6.57
N ALA A 196 21.02 8.11 5.28
CA ALA A 196 20.74 9.32 4.50
C ALA A 196 19.58 9.15 3.54
N VAL A 197 18.69 10.16 3.50
CA VAL A 197 17.71 10.35 2.43
C VAL A 197 18.41 11.10 1.31
N ALA A 198 18.85 10.36 0.29
CA ALA A 198 19.67 10.91 -0.79
C ALA A 198 18.84 11.80 -1.72
N LYS A 199 17.58 11.41 -2.01
CA LYS A 199 16.73 12.15 -2.95
C LYS A 199 15.26 11.79 -2.77
N LYS A 200 14.37 12.81 -2.78
CA LYS A 200 12.93 12.62 -3.04
C LYS A 200 12.74 12.44 -4.55
N MET A 201 12.11 11.35 -4.97
CA MET A 201 11.89 11.04 -6.37
C MET A 201 10.73 11.86 -6.96
N LYS A 202 10.93 12.41 -8.16
CA LYS A 202 9.84 12.98 -8.95
C LYS A 202 9.07 11.85 -9.63
N LYS A 203 7.73 11.85 -9.48
CA LYS A 203 6.87 10.76 -9.96
C LYS A 203 5.82 11.29 -10.92
N MET A 204 5.33 10.44 -11.79
CA MET A 204 4.20 10.72 -12.69
C MET A 204 2.90 10.95 -11.90
N GLY A 205 2.58 10.04 -11.00
CA GLY A 205 1.44 10.04 -10.08
C GLY A 205 1.89 9.76 -8.64
N TYR A 206 0.92 9.49 -7.75
CA TYR A 206 1.20 9.25 -6.34
C TYR A 206 2.03 10.38 -5.73
N LYS A 207 1.71 11.60 -6.15
CA LYS A 207 2.33 12.82 -5.65
C LYS A 207 1.85 13.11 -4.23
N ALA A 208 2.45 14.09 -3.60
CA ALA A 208 2.17 14.47 -2.22
C ALA A 208 2.50 13.41 -1.14
N ILE A 209 3.08 12.30 -1.54
CA ILE A 209 3.71 11.35 -0.63
C ILE A 209 5.18 11.19 -1.00
N ASP A 210 6.05 11.16 -0.01
CA ASP A 210 7.46 10.96 -0.23
C ASP A 210 7.75 9.52 -0.68
N THR A 211 8.58 9.43 -1.69
CA THR A 211 9.19 8.18 -2.14
C THR A 211 10.64 8.51 -2.43
N CYS A 212 11.58 7.89 -1.71
CA CYS A 212 12.95 8.35 -1.70
C CYS A 212 13.95 7.28 -2.15
N GLU A 213 15.11 7.78 -2.57
CA GLU A 213 16.37 7.03 -2.61
C GLU A 213 17.05 7.19 -1.26
N LEU A 214 17.55 6.10 -0.71
CA LEU A 214 18.26 6.04 0.56
C LEU A 214 19.68 5.52 0.34
N THR A 215 20.60 5.99 1.18
CA THR A 215 21.97 5.48 1.24
C THR A 215 22.30 5.15 2.68
N PHE A 216 22.85 3.97 2.88
CA PHE A 216 23.43 3.53 4.15
C PHE A 216 24.94 3.51 3.96
N ASP A 217 25.67 4.29 4.78
CA ASP A 217 27.11 4.45 4.77
C ASP A 217 27.62 4.32 6.21
N ASP A 218 28.20 3.16 6.49
CA ASP A 218 28.59 2.72 7.83
C ASP A 218 27.47 2.94 8.86
N TYR A 219 26.22 2.70 8.44
CA TYR A 219 25.05 2.82 9.32
C TYR A 219 25.08 1.73 10.38
N CYS A 220 25.25 2.15 11.63
CA CYS A 220 25.33 1.27 12.79
C CYS A 220 23.95 1.04 13.40
N VAL A 221 23.56 -0.24 13.57
CA VAL A 221 22.28 -0.64 14.17
C VAL A 221 22.50 -1.75 15.18
N GLY A 222 21.86 -1.68 16.35
CA GLY A 222 21.97 -2.69 17.38
C GLY A 222 21.43 -4.05 16.95
N ALA A 223 21.99 -5.14 17.47
CA ALA A 223 21.51 -6.49 17.19
C ALA A 223 20.07 -6.73 17.67
N ASP A 224 19.60 -5.96 18.64
CA ASP A 224 18.22 -5.93 19.12
C ASP A 224 17.21 -5.41 18.06
N ARG A 225 17.69 -4.75 17.02
CA ARG A 225 16.89 -4.28 15.86
C ARG A 225 16.72 -5.34 14.76
N LEU A 226 17.40 -6.47 14.84
CA LEU A 226 17.18 -7.62 13.95
C LEU A 226 15.81 -8.24 14.25
N VAL A 227 14.89 -8.21 13.29
CA VAL A 227 13.51 -8.66 13.49
C VAL A 227 13.46 -10.14 13.85
N GLY A 228 12.92 -10.45 15.03
CA GLY A 228 12.86 -11.80 15.57
C GLY A 228 14.19 -12.35 16.09
N GLY A 229 15.29 -11.59 16.04
CA GLY A 229 16.58 -11.94 16.61
C GLY A 229 17.38 -13.03 15.86
N GLU A 230 16.92 -13.48 14.69
CA GLU A 230 17.54 -14.55 13.91
C GLU A 230 17.89 -14.08 12.49
N GLU A 231 19.16 -14.26 12.08
CA GLU A 231 19.59 -13.95 10.71
C GLU A 231 19.00 -14.94 9.69
N GLY A 232 18.95 -14.51 8.42
CA GLY A 232 18.51 -15.36 7.32
C GLY A 232 17.00 -15.57 7.20
N ARG A 233 16.19 -14.92 8.06
CA ARG A 233 14.72 -15.03 8.07
C ARG A 233 14.01 -13.92 7.27
N GLY A 234 14.74 -12.86 6.89
CA GLY A 234 14.15 -11.63 6.36
C GLY A 234 13.29 -11.83 5.13
N PHE A 235 13.69 -12.67 4.20
CA PHE A 235 12.88 -12.94 2.99
C PHE A 235 11.55 -13.63 3.33
N ALA A 236 11.55 -14.60 4.23
CA ALA A 236 10.34 -15.29 4.67
C ALA A 236 9.40 -14.36 5.47
N GLN A 237 9.99 -13.49 6.30
CA GLN A 237 9.25 -12.48 7.08
C GLN A 237 8.53 -11.48 6.16
N ILE A 238 9.21 -10.98 5.13
CA ILE A 238 8.58 -10.11 4.12
C ILE A 238 7.51 -10.86 3.34
N ALA A 239 7.81 -12.08 2.86
CA ALA A 239 6.85 -12.88 2.09
C ALA A 239 5.55 -13.13 2.87
N GLY A 240 5.65 -13.42 4.18
CA GLY A 240 4.50 -13.64 5.05
C GLY A 240 3.67 -12.37 5.34
N GLY A 241 4.23 -11.18 5.17
CA GLY A 241 3.51 -9.89 5.31
C GLY A 241 2.86 -9.38 4.02
N LEU A 242 3.22 -9.96 2.87
CA LEU A 242 2.79 -9.45 1.56
C LEU A 242 1.31 -9.67 1.23
N GLU A 243 0.61 -10.59 1.90
CA GLU A 243 -0.80 -10.88 1.62
C GLU A 243 -1.69 -9.67 1.95
N LEU A 244 -1.51 -9.09 3.15
CA LEU A 244 -2.22 -7.88 3.55
C LEU A 244 -1.85 -6.69 2.67
N GLY A 245 -0.57 -6.55 2.30
CA GLY A 245 -0.10 -5.53 1.35
C GLY A 245 -0.77 -5.64 -0.01
N ARG A 246 -0.90 -6.85 -0.57
CA ARG A 246 -1.59 -7.11 -1.84
C ARG A 246 -3.08 -6.79 -1.77
N ILE A 247 -3.75 -7.14 -0.67
CA ILE A 247 -5.16 -6.77 -0.42
C ILE A 247 -5.29 -5.24 -0.42
N ASN A 248 -4.37 -4.53 0.24
CA ASN A 248 -4.38 -3.07 0.24
C ASN A 248 -4.15 -2.48 -1.16
N VAL A 249 -3.17 -2.98 -1.93
CA VAL A 249 -2.93 -2.48 -3.30
C VAL A 249 -4.13 -2.74 -4.20
N ALA A 250 -4.78 -3.91 -4.06
CA ALA A 250 -6.04 -4.21 -4.73
C ALA A 250 -7.13 -3.19 -4.38
N ALA A 251 -7.27 -2.89 -3.10
CA ALA A 251 -8.23 -1.92 -2.59
C ALA A 251 -7.95 -0.50 -3.11
N ARG A 252 -6.67 -0.08 -3.19
CA ARG A 252 -6.31 1.20 -3.81
C ARG A 252 -6.65 1.25 -5.30
N GLY A 253 -6.34 0.19 -6.05
CA GLY A 253 -6.69 0.07 -7.46
C GLY A 253 -8.21 0.11 -7.68
N CYS A 254 -8.97 -0.60 -6.87
CA CYS A 254 -10.43 -0.57 -6.87
C CYS A 254 -10.98 0.82 -6.49
N GLY A 255 -10.37 1.51 -5.51
CA GLY A 255 -10.74 2.88 -5.15
C GLY A 255 -10.53 3.87 -6.29
N ILE A 256 -9.40 3.77 -7.00
CA ILE A 256 -9.15 4.56 -8.23
C ILE A 256 -10.24 4.28 -9.26
N ALA A 257 -10.56 3.00 -9.51
CA ALA A 257 -11.61 2.61 -10.45
C ALA A 257 -12.97 3.19 -10.06
N GLN A 258 -13.33 3.11 -8.79
CA GLN A 258 -14.58 3.64 -8.25
C GLN A 258 -14.64 5.17 -8.39
N GLY A 259 -13.61 5.90 -7.97
CA GLY A 259 -13.57 7.36 -8.08
C GLY A 259 -13.64 7.84 -9.53
N ALA A 260 -12.93 7.17 -10.45
CA ALA A 260 -13.01 7.45 -11.87
C ALA A 260 -14.41 7.19 -12.45
N LEU A 261 -15.07 6.10 -12.04
CA LEU A 261 -16.45 5.79 -12.42
C LEU A 261 -17.43 6.85 -11.90
N GLU A 262 -17.32 7.25 -10.63
CA GLU A 262 -18.18 8.28 -10.02
C GLU A 262 -18.09 9.62 -10.77
N LEU A 263 -16.86 10.05 -11.08
CA LEU A 263 -16.61 11.28 -11.82
C LEU A 263 -17.15 11.19 -13.26
N ALA A 264 -16.88 10.08 -13.96
CA ALA A 264 -17.35 9.87 -15.33
C ALA A 264 -18.88 9.83 -15.40
N THR A 265 -19.53 9.16 -14.45
CA THR A 265 -20.99 9.06 -14.39
C THR A 265 -21.64 10.43 -14.17
N ARG A 266 -21.10 11.25 -13.25
CA ARG A 266 -21.58 12.61 -13.00
C ARG A 266 -21.41 13.48 -14.24
N TYR A 267 -20.19 13.52 -14.80
CA TYR A 267 -19.88 14.31 -15.97
C TYR A 267 -20.76 13.93 -17.16
N ALA A 268 -21.03 12.65 -17.37
CA ALA A 268 -21.86 12.18 -18.47
C ALA A 268 -23.32 12.64 -18.39
N GLN A 269 -23.84 12.93 -17.20
CA GLN A 269 -25.19 13.49 -16.98
C GLN A 269 -25.22 15.00 -17.17
N GLU A 270 -24.13 15.70 -16.90
CA GLU A 270 -24.04 17.18 -17.00
C GLU A 270 -23.67 17.64 -18.42
N ARG A 271 -22.76 16.90 -19.07
CA ARG A 271 -22.25 17.25 -20.40
C ARG A 271 -23.25 16.85 -21.51
N SER A 272 -23.60 17.81 -22.37
CA SER A 272 -24.43 17.57 -23.54
C SER A 272 -23.62 17.60 -24.82
N ALA A 273 -23.97 16.70 -25.77
CA ALA A 273 -23.50 16.68 -27.15
C ALA A 273 -24.58 16.10 -28.05
N PHE A 274 -24.64 16.56 -29.30
CA PHE A 274 -25.66 16.12 -30.26
C PHE A 274 -27.10 16.28 -29.73
N GLY A 275 -27.35 17.37 -28.99
CA GLY A 275 -28.68 17.78 -28.51
C GLY A 275 -29.19 17.07 -27.26
N LYS A 276 -28.38 16.23 -26.58
CA LYS A 276 -28.77 15.54 -25.34
C LYS A 276 -27.59 15.25 -24.42
N PRO A 277 -27.80 14.93 -23.12
CA PRO A 277 -26.76 14.49 -22.22
C PRO A 277 -25.97 13.30 -22.80
N ILE A 278 -24.65 13.29 -22.62
CA ILE A 278 -23.83 12.24 -23.24
C ILE A 278 -24.10 10.85 -22.65
N CYS A 279 -24.62 10.75 -21.42
CA CYS A 279 -25.07 9.47 -20.84
C CYS A 279 -26.21 8.78 -21.62
N GLU A 280 -26.91 9.51 -22.49
CA GLU A 280 -27.95 8.94 -23.36
C GLU A 280 -27.42 8.37 -24.69
N HIS A 281 -26.11 8.48 -24.94
CA HIS A 281 -25.47 7.87 -26.09
C HIS A 281 -24.98 6.45 -25.73
N GLN A 282 -25.34 5.47 -26.57
CA GLN A 282 -25.00 4.05 -26.34
C GLN A 282 -23.49 3.83 -26.11
N ALA A 283 -22.62 4.54 -26.85
CA ALA A 283 -21.17 4.43 -26.70
C ALA A 283 -20.69 4.82 -25.29
N ILE A 284 -21.33 5.78 -24.62
CA ILE A 284 -21.04 6.15 -23.24
C ILE A 284 -21.65 5.14 -22.26
N GLN A 285 -22.87 4.68 -22.50
CA GLN A 285 -23.53 3.66 -21.68
C GLN A 285 -22.71 2.38 -21.59
N LEU A 286 -22.16 1.89 -22.70
CA LEU A 286 -21.32 0.70 -22.74
C LEU A 286 -20.04 0.90 -21.89
N LYS A 287 -19.39 2.08 -21.97
CA LYS A 287 -18.22 2.39 -21.14
C LYS A 287 -18.55 2.36 -19.65
N LEU A 288 -19.62 3.03 -19.23
CA LEU A 288 -20.03 3.06 -17.83
C LEU A 288 -20.42 1.66 -17.32
N ALA A 289 -21.06 0.84 -18.15
CA ALA A 289 -21.40 -0.54 -17.82
C ALA A 289 -20.15 -1.41 -17.63
N ASP A 290 -19.15 -1.31 -18.49
CA ASP A 290 -17.87 -2.01 -18.35
C ASP A 290 -17.11 -1.57 -17.11
N MET A 291 -17.10 -0.25 -16.81
CA MET A 291 -16.44 0.30 -15.63
C MET A 291 -17.08 -0.23 -14.35
N VAL A 292 -18.40 -0.14 -14.19
CA VAL A 292 -19.09 -0.61 -12.97
C VAL A 292 -18.91 -2.10 -12.77
N THR A 293 -19.00 -2.90 -13.84
CA THR A 293 -18.77 -4.34 -13.77
C THR A 293 -17.39 -4.70 -13.23
N ARG A 294 -16.34 -3.97 -13.67
CA ARG A 294 -14.98 -4.19 -13.19
C ARG A 294 -14.80 -3.73 -11.73
N VAL A 295 -15.42 -2.64 -11.33
CA VAL A 295 -15.41 -2.17 -9.93
C VAL A 295 -16.02 -3.22 -9.01
N GLU A 296 -17.20 -3.73 -9.34
CA GLU A 296 -17.88 -4.75 -8.52
C GLU A 296 -17.12 -6.08 -8.49
N ALA A 297 -16.58 -6.53 -9.63
CA ALA A 297 -15.75 -7.73 -9.67
C ALA A 297 -14.47 -7.57 -8.82
N ALA A 298 -13.83 -6.39 -8.84
CA ALA A 298 -12.67 -6.10 -8.00
C ALA A 298 -13.02 -6.16 -6.51
N LYS A 299 -14.16 -5.55 -6.10
CA LYS A 299 -14.64 -5.61 -4.70
C LYS A 299 -14.84 -7.04 -4.23
N LEU A 300 -15.47 -7.89 -5.04
CA LEU A 300 -15.72 -9.30 -4.70
C LEU A 300 -14.42 -10.09 -4.53
N LEU A 301 -13.42 -9.89 -5.39
CA LEU A 301 -12.12 -10.55 -5.27
C LEU A 301 -11.35 -10.06 -4.02
N ILE A 302 -11.42 -8.77 -3.72
CA ILE A 302 -10.81 -8.18 -2.51
C ILE A 302 -11.47 -8.76 -1.25
N GLU A 303 -12.78 -8.78 -1.21
CA GLU A 303 -13.56 -9.33 -0.09
C GLU A 303 -13.22 -10.82 0.15
N GLN A 304 -13.13 -11.62 -0.91
CA GLN A 304 -12.75 -13.03 -0.82
C GLN A 304 -11.35 -13.20 -0.22
N ALA A 305 -10.37 -12.43 -0.71
CA ALA A 305 -9.01 -12.49 -0.20
C ALA A 305 -8.92 -12.04 1.26
N ALA A 306 -9.60 -10.94 1.61
CA ALA A 306 -9.60 -10.38 2.95
C ALA A 306 -10.27 -11.31 3.97
N ARG A 307 -11.41 -11.92 3.65
CA ARG A 307 -12.09 -12.89 4.53
C ARG A 307 -11.23 -14.11 4.82
N LYS A 308 -10.51 -14.64 3.81
CA LYS A 308 -9.57 -15.75 4.05
C LYS A 308 -8.42 -15.34 4.94
N TYR A 309 -7.89 -14.13 4.73
CA TYR A 309 -6.85 -13.58 5.60
C TYR A 309 -7.34 -13.44 7.05
N ASP A 310 -8.56 -12.90 7.26
CA ASP A 310 -9.18 -12.74 8.57
C ASP A 310 -9.45 -14.08 9.27
N ALA A 311 -9.74 -15.12 8.50
CA ALA A 311 -9.91 -16.50 9.02
C ALA A 311 -8.57 -17.21 9.31
N GLY A 312 -7.42 -16.56 9.06
CA GLY A 312 -6.10 -17.18 9.19
C GLY A 312 -5.80 -18.26 8.14
N GLU A 313 -6.59 -18.30 7.08
CA GLU A 313 -6.40 -19.23 5.98
C GLU A 313 -5.29 -18.75 5.02
N ARG A 314 -4.67 -19.70 4.33
CA ARG A 314 -3.73 -19.36 3.26
C ARG A 314 -4.45 -18.71 2.10
N CYS A 315 -4.10 -17.46 1.79
CA CYS A 315 -4.77 -16.64 0.77
C CYS A 315 -3.83 -16.01 -0.28
N ASP A 316 -2.63 -16.54 -0.44
CA ASP A 316 -1.61 -16.00 -1.36
C ASP A 316 -2.09 -15.95 -2.83
N MET A 317 -2.87 -16.94 -3.30
CA MET A 317 -3.47 -16.93 -4.62
C MET A 317 -4.60 -15.89 -4.72
N GLU A 318 -5.49 -15.85 -3.76
CA GLU A 318 -6.64 -14.95 -3.74
C GLU A 318 -6.19 -13.48 -3.60
N ALA A 319 -5.21 -13.20 -2.75
CA ALA A 319 -4.60 -11.88 -2.63
C ALA A 319 -3.89 -11.43 -3.92
N ALA A 320 -3.21 -12.38 -4.61
CA ALA A 320 -2.60 -12.09 -5.91
C ALA A 320 -3.65 -11.84 -7.00
N MET A 321 -4.74 -12.61 -7.05
CA MET A 321 -5.85 -12.38 -7.98
C MET A 321 -6.53 -11.03 -7.74
N ALA A 322 -6.81 -10.71 -6.47
CA ALA A 322 -7.42 -9.43 -6.08
C ALA A 322 -6.53 -8.25 -6.51
N LYS A 323 -5.21 -8.32 -6.24
CA LYS A 323 -4.26 -7.26 -6.59
C LYS A 323 -4.14 -7.11 -8.11
N TYR A 324 -3.97 -8.20 -8.83
CA TYR A 324 -3.89 -8.20 -10.29
C TYR A 324 -5.15 -7.56 -10.89
N PHE A 325 -6.33 -8.08 -10.57
CA PHE A 325 -7.57 -7.60 -11.16
C PHE A 325 -7.92 -6.17 -10.72
N GLY A 326 -7.78 -5.84 -9.42
CA GLY A 326 -8.11 -4.51 -8.90
C GLY A 326 -7.23 -3.40 -9.47
N SER A 327 -5.92 -3.67 -9.67
CA SER A 327 -5.02 -2.71 -10.31
C SER A 327 -5.33 -2.49 -11.79
N GLU A 328 -5.62 -3.57 -12.56
CA GLU A 328 -6.04 -3.45 -13.96
C GLU A 328 -7.39 -2.75 -14.10
N ALA A 329 -8.34 -2.99 -13.18
CA ALA A 329 -9.60 -2.26 -13.12
C ALA A 329 -9.37 -0.76 -12.90
N GLY A 330 -8.40 -0.38 -12.04
CA GLY A 330 -7.99 1.01 -11.84
C GLY A 330 -7.54 1.68 -13.13
N VAL A 331 -6.63 1.04 -13.85
CA VAL A 331 -6.10 1.55 -15.14
C VAL A 331 -7.21 1.64 -16.19
N PHE A 332 -8.02 0.59 -16.31
CA PHE A 332 -9.13 0.56 -17.26
C PHE A 332 -10.14 1.68 -17.00
N CYS A 333 -10.65 1.77 -15.77
CA CYS A 333 -11.66 2.77 -15.42
C CYS A 333 -11.14 4.20 -15.53
N ALA A 334 -9.90 4.47 -15.12
CA ALA A 334 -9.30 5.79 -15.29
C ALA A 334 -9.16 6.16 -16.78
N SER A 335 -8.72 5.21 -17.62
CA SER A 335 -8.62 5.43 -19.07
C SER A 335 -9.97 5.67 -19.73
N GLU A 336 -10.99 4.88 -19.40
CA GLU A 336 -12.34 5.08 -19.97
C GLU A 336 -12.99 6.37 -19.46
N ALA A 337 -12.79 6.74 -18.21
CA ALA A 337 -13.25 8.01 -17.68
C ALA A 337 -12.64 9.21 -18.43
N MET A 338 -11.32 9.17 -18.72
CA MET A 338 -10.72 10.23 -19.55
C MET A 338 -11.40 10.35 -20.92
N ARG A 339 -11.77 9.23 -21.54
CA ARG A 339 -12.50 9.24 -22.82
C ARG A 339 -13.93 9.79 -22.70
N VAL A 340 -14.59 9.57 -21.55
CA VAL A 340 -15.90 10.16 -21.27
C VAL A 340 -15.80 11.69 -21.12
N PHE A 341 -14.76 12.18 -20.46
CA PHE A 341 -14.49 13.62 -20.32
C PHE A 341 -14.04 14.29 -21.64
N GLY A 342 -13.46 13.50 -22.57
CA GLY A 342 -12.92 14.01 -23.82
C GLY A 342 -11.78 15.02 -23.58
N GLY A 343 -11.74 16.12 -24.32
CA GLY A 343 -10.66 17.11 -24.23
C GLY A 343 -10.44 17.68 -22.82
N TYR A 344 -11.49 17.78 -22.02
CA TYR A 344 -11.39 18.29 -20.64
C TYR A 344 -10.61 17.35 -19.70
N SER A 345 -10.50 16.07 -20.02
CA SER A 345 -9.70 15.11 -19.23
C SER A 345 -8.20 15.43 -19.26
N TYR A 346 -7.74 16.16 -20.27
CA TYR A 346 -6.32 16.49 -20.46
C TYR A 346 -5.92 17.81 -19.77
N SER A 347 -6.88 18.47 -19.12
CA SER A 347 -6.67 19.66 -18.29
C SER A 347 -6.49 19.27 -16.83
N THR A 348 -5.54 19.90 -16.15
CA THR A 348 -5.34 19.75 -14.70
C THR A 348 -6.43 20.43 -13.86
N GLU A 349 -7.41 21.08 -14.48
CA GLU A 349 -8.60 21.64 -13.81
C GLU A 349 -9.60 20.56 -13.40
N TYR A 350 -9.58 19.40 -14.08
CA TYR A 350 -10.39 18.24 -13.75
C TYR A 350 -9.53 17.15 -13.08
N GLU A 351 -10.09 16.52 -12.06
CA GLU A 351 -9.35 15.53 -11.27
C GLU A 351 -9.05 14.22 -11.99
N ILE A 352 -9.73 13.93 -13.09
CA ILE A 352 -9.65 12.63 -13.74
C ILE A 352 -8.24 12.30 -14.26
N GLU A 353 -7.45 13.31 -14.65
CA GLU A 353 -6.07 13.11 -15.07
C GLU A 353 -5.18 12.55 -13.94
N ARG A 354 -5.47 12.93 -12.68
CA ARG A 354 -4.78 12.42 -11.50
C ARG A 354 -5.04 10.93 -11.30
N TYR A 355 -6.29 10.48 -11.45
CA TYR A 355 -6.63 9.05 -11.37
C TYR A 355 -5.88 8.24 -12.43
N TYR A 356 -5.76 8.77 -13.65
CA TYR A 356 -5.03 8.11 -14.73
C TYR A 356 -3.52 7.99 -14.42
N ARG A 357 -2.90 9.04 -13.85
CA ARG A 357 -1.48 9.02 -13.46
C ARG A 357 -1.23 8.06 -12.30
N ASP A 358 -2.14 8.00 -11.35
CA ASP A 358 -2.01 7.19 -10.14
C ASP A 358 -2.20 5.68 -10.41
N ALA A 359 -3.09 5.33 -11.34
CA ALA A 359 -3.53 3.95 -11.56
C ALA A 359 -2.39 2.99 -11.92
N MET A 360 -1.45 3.41 -12.77
CA MET A 360 -0.38 2.53 -13.26
C MET A 360 0.53 2.05 -12.14
N LEU A 361 0.72 2.84 -11.07
CA LEU A 361 1.53 2.42 -9.94
C LEU A 361 1.01 1.12 -9.31
N MET A 362 -0.31 0.92 -9.30
CA MET A 362 -0.92 -0.27 -8.70
C MET A 362 -0.60 -1.56 -9.47
N CYS A 363 -0.30 -1.46 -10.77
CA CYS A 363 0.14 -2.60 -11.57
C CYS A 363 1.62 -2.98 -11.32
N ILE A 364 2.43 -2.03 -10.83
CA ILE A 364 3.88 -2.16 -10.70
C ILE A 364 4.31 -2.41 -9.25
N GLY A 365 3.77 -1.64 -8.30
CA GLY A 365 4.17 -1.68 -6.89
C GLY A 365 3.74 -2.96 -6.16
N GLU A 366 4.51 -3.34 -5.14
CA GLU A 366 4.28 -4.51 -4.28
C GLU A 366 4.19 -5.85 -5.06
N GLY A 367 5.07 -5.99 -6.05
CA GLY A 367 5.07 -7.08 -7.02
C GLY A 367 4.31 -6.71 -8.28
N THR A 368 4.99 -6.77 -9.44
CA THR A 368 4.34 -6.48 -10.71
C THR A 368 3.22 -7.48 -11.00
N ASN A 369 2.24 -7.08 -11.81
CA ASN A 369 1.13 -7.96 -12.19
C ASN A 369 1.63 -9.25 -12.87
N GLU A 370 2.74 -9.19 -13.60
CA GLU A 370 3.41 -10.35 -14.22
C GLU A 370 3.89 -11.35 -13.16
N ILE A 371 4.55 -10.86 -12.09
CA ILE A 371 4.97 -11.71 -10.96
C ILE A 371 3.75 -12.32 -10.26
N LEU A 372 2.69 -11.56 -10.03
CA LEU A 372 1.48 -12.08 -9.39
C LEU A 372 0.81 -13.16 -10.22
N ARG A 373 0.76 -13.01 -11.55
CA ARG A 373 0.24 -14.05 -12.46
C ARG A 373 1.02 -15.34 -12.37
N THR A 374 2.35 -15.27 -12.19
CA THR A 374 3.15 -16.49 -11.94
C THR A 374 2.83 -17.14 -10.60
N ILE A 375 2.56 -16.35 -9.56
CA ILE A 375 2.14 -16.86 -8.25
C ILE A 375 0.78 -17.55 -8.37
N ILE A 376 -0.19 -16.92 -9.03
CA ILE A 376 -1.53 -17.49 -9.26
C ILE A 376 -1.40 -18.84 -9.98
N ALA A 377 -0.66 -18.89 -11.08
CA ALA A 377 -0.48 -20.12 -11.84
C ALA A 377 0.18 -21.25 -11.02
N LYS A 378 1.24 -20.93 -10.27
CA LYS A 378 1.91 -21.91 -9.38
C LYS A 378 0.98 -22.48 -8.32
N GLN A 379 0.17 -21.61 -7.70
CA GLN A 379 -0.78 -22.03 -6.67
C GLN A 379 -1.94 -22.84 -7.26
N LEU A 380 -2.42 -22.45 -8.43
CA LEU A 380 -3.46 -23.22 -9.15
C LEU A 380 -2.97 -24.66 -9.44
N ILE A 381 -1.77 -24.79 -9.97
CA ILE A 381 -1.16 -26.11 -10.26
C ILE A 381 -0.97 -26.89 -8.96
N ALA A 382 -0.45 -26.28 -7.92
CA ALA A 382 -0.22 -26.97 -6.64
C ALA A 382 -1.51 -27.43 -5.95
N ARG A 383 -2.64 -26.74 -6.17
CA ARG A 383 -3.96 -27.12 -5.64
C ARG A 383 -4.68 -28.20 -6.48
N ASN A 384 -4.18 -28.48 -7.69
CA ASN A 384 -4.75 -29.47 -8.60
C ASN A 384 -3.64 -30.38 -9.14
N PRO A 385 -3.03 -31.21 -8.28
CA PRO A 385 -2.01 -32.16 -8.74
C PRO A 385 -2.64 -33.17 -9.70
N ALA A 386 -1.87 -33.60 -10.75
CA ALA A 386 -2.28 -34.59 -11.73
C ALA A 386 -2.30 -36.00 -11.11
#